data_b903019e58f865f78361536290abb592
#
_entry.id   b903019e58f865f78361536290abb592
#
_cell.length_a   1.000
_cell.length_b   1.000
_cell.length_c   1.000
_cell.angle_alpha   90.00
_cell.angle_beta   90.00
_cell.angle_gamma   90.00
#
_symmetry.space_group_name_H-M   'P 1'
#
loop_
_entity.id
_entity.type
_entity.pdbx_description
1 polymer ?
#
loop_
_entity_poly.entity_id
_entity_poly.type
_entity_poly.pdbx_seq_one_letter_code
_entity_poly.pdbx_strand_id
1 'polypeptide(L)'
;MSAASYDLTQKLIPFLDRHLILPLLAHLAEAELFPAEHIARAQYELVKETNMLDYAASLFESAYPDEEVPGVFAAKREKAVSESERLQQEAQIVLDVIEKPEVAQALRQDKIQNLQYLKDNYKACYTHPRANLCSVQLWPIPVHHWCXNPDLLLSAHWGKLASDILTGAWDRALEELSSLRETLDSRSGPSQSLTSTSSAPLTARAWLLHWSLFVCINKNVPSGPQTFLEMALAPAYLNTIQVSCPWLLRYVAAAAVLVGRHRDDVVRVVQMEAYQYSDPVTRFLTALYVDFDFEGAREALGAAGGVLEADFFLGAYAPEFVDAARCLISETYCRVHHTINIEQLSDRLNMSRDDGEKWIVNLIRDTKMGTDAKIDLKKNEIHIARAHAPVYQTIIEKTRGLAFRTQVLGVAMSKRAAGEEVETSNAGKRGDKRRVGGARREREEKTEAA
;
A
#
# COMPACT_ATOMS: atom_id res chain seq x y z
N MET A 1 -12.03 -11.74 22.77
CA MET A 1 -10.55 -11.79 22.73
C MET A 1 -10.02 -10.36 22.82
N SER A 2 -8.90 -10.13 23.52
CA SER A 2 -8.36 -8.79 23.65
C SER A 2 -7.72 -8.32 22.33
N ALA A 3 -7.74 -7.02 22.05
CA ALA A 3 -7.12 -6.42 20.88
C ALA A 3 -5.62 -6.75 20.81
N ALA A 4 -4.96 -6.88 21.97
CA ALA A 4 -3.55 -7.24 22.07
C ALA A 4 -3.19 -8.58 21.40
N SER A 5 -4.14 -9.56 21.32
CA SER A 5 -3.88 -10.84 20.66
C SER A 5 -3.77 -10.71 19.12
N TYR A 6 -4.25 -9.62 18.56
CA TYR A 6 -4.22 -9.34 17.12
C TYR A 6 -3.18 -8.29 16.73
N ASP A 7 -2.33 -7.86 17.68
CA ASP A 7 -1.26 -6.92 17.38
C ASP A 7 -0.28 -7.50 16.35
N LEU A 8 0.06 -6.72 15.33
CA LEU A 8 0.97 -7.11 14.24
C LEU A 8 2.35 -6.47 14.37
N THR A 9 2.59 -5.63 15.37
CA THR A 9 3.84 -4.87 15.51
C THR A 9 5.08 -5.77 15.46
N GLN A 10 5.07 -6.90 16.19
CA GLN A 10 6.20 -7.84 16.19
C GLN A 10 6.48 -8.45 14.80
N LYS A 11 5.44 -8.59 13.97
CA LYS A 11 5.58 -9.13 12.60
C LYS A 11 6.06 -8.06 11.62
N LEU A 12 5.75 -6.79 11.89
CA LEU A 12 6.14 -5.65 11.04
C LEU A 12 7.60 -5.22 11.28
N ILE A 13 8.10 -5.29 12.51
CA ILE A 13 9.44 -4.85 12.93
C ILE A 13 10.55 -5.33 11.98
N PRO A 14 10.64 -6.63 11.57
CA PRO A 14 11.74 -7.09 10.70
C PRO A 14 11.77 -6.44 9.32
N PHE A 15 10.67 -5.82 8.88
CA PHE A 15 10.53 -5.22 7.55
C PHE A 15 10.63 -3.69 7.57
N LEU A 16 10.86 -3.09 8.74
CA LEU A 16 10.90 -1.64 8.91
C LEU A 16 12.29 -1.18 9.36
N ASP A 17 12.63 0.06 9.00
CA ASP A 17 13.80 0.71 9.56
C ASP A 17 13.56 1.06 11.04
N ARG A 18 14.65 1.09 11.83
CA ARG A 18 14.59 1.38 13.27
C ARG A 18 13.87 2.68 13.60
N HIS A 19 14.08 3.71 12.79
CA HIS A 19 13.44 5.02 12.99
C HIS A 19 11.93 4.97 12.72
N LEU A 20 11.48 4.14 11.76
CA LEU A 20 10.05 3.95 11.42
C LEU A 20 9.30 3.11 12.47
N ILE A 21 10.02 2.32 13.28
CA ILE A 21 9.43 1.52 14.37
C ILE A 21 9.05 2.41 15.57
N LEU A 22 9.76 3.52 15.79
CA LEU A 22 9.53 4.38 16.96
C LEU A 22 8.08 4.91 17.06
N PRO A 23 7.47 5.44 15.97
CA PRO A 23 6.06 5.85 16.02
C PRO A 23 5.10 4.72 16.38
N LEU A 24 5.36 3.48 15.89
CA LEU A 24 4.54 2.31 16.21
C LEU A 24 4.60 1.98 17.71
N LEU A 25 5.80 1.98 18.27
CA LEU A 25 5.97 1.71 19.72
C LEU A 25 5.39 2.84 20.59
N ALA A 26 5.48 4.09 20.13
CA ALA A 26 4.84 5.22 20.81
C ALA A 26 3.31 5.05 20.84
N HIS A 27 2.71 4.67 19.72
CA HIS A 27 1.27 4.38 19.62
C HIS A 27 0.86 3.23 20.56
N LEU A 28 1.67 2.16 20.64
CA LEU A 28 1.39 1.03 21.54
C LEU A 28 1.42 1.48 23.02
N ALA A 29 2.30 2.44 23.36
CA ALA A 29 2.36 3.01 24.70
C ALA A 29 1.10 3.83 25.01
N GLU A 30 0.63 4.63 24.05
CA GLU A 30 -0.60 5.42 24.16
C GLU A 30 -1.86 4.55 24.26
N ALA A 31 -1.89 3.44 23.52
CA ALA A 31 -3.02 2.51 23.49
C ALA A 31 -3.09 1.61 24.75
N GLU A 32 -2.09 1.63 25.60
CA GLU A 32 -1.99 0.84 26.85
C GLU A 32 -2.20 -0.67 26.62
N LEU A 33 -1.84 -1.19 25.45
CA LEU A 33 -2.00 -2.61 25.09
C LEU A 33 -1.00 -3.50 25.82
N PHE A 34 0.16 -2.97 26.15
CA PHE A 34 1.25 -3.68 26.85
C PHE A 34 1.79 -2.84 28.01
N PRO A 35 2.42 -3.47 29.02
CA PRO A 35 3.03 -2.74 30.12
C PRO A 35 4.06 -1.69 29.65
N ALA A 36 3.97 -0.49 30.17
CA ALA A 36 4.81 0.65 29.76
C ALA A 36 6.32 0.36 29.87
N GLU A 37 6.73 -0.40 30.91
CA GLU A 37 8.13 -0.80 31.11
C GLU A 37 8.67 -1.65 29.94
N HIS A 38 7.86 -2.58 29.42
CA HIS A 38 8.25 -3.42 28.29
C HIS A 38 8.44 -2.60 27.02
N ILE A 39 7.55 -1.64 26.79
CA ILE A 39 7.62 -0.75 25.62
C ILE A 39 8.84 0.16 25.72
N ALA A 40 9.08 0.77 26.90
CA ALA A 40 10.25 1.63 27.14
C ALA A 40 11.56 0.87 26.91
N ARG A 41 11.64 -0.38 27.40
CA ARG A 41 12.81 -1.25 27.16
C ARG A 41 12.99 -1.56 25.67
N ALA A 42 11.91 -1.88 24.97
CA ALA A 42 11.95 -2.16 23.53
C ALA A 42 12.39 -0.92 22.73
N GLN A 43 11.87 0.26 23.08
CA GLN A 43 12.27 1.53 22.48
C GLN A 43 13.77 1.82 22.73
N TYR A 44 14.23 1.63 23.95
CA TYR A 44 15.64 1.81 24.30
C TYR A 44 16.56 0.87 23.52
N GLU A 45 16.19 -0.44 23.42
CA GLU A 45 16.97 -1.43 22.67
C GLU A 45 17.12 -1.06 21.18
N LEU A 46 16.11 -0.48 20.60
CA LEU A 46 16.15 0.00 19.20
C LEU A 46 17.02 1.24 19.04
N VAL A 47 16.86 2.22 19.94
CA VAL A 47 17.49 3.54 19.83
C VAL A 47 18.96 3.51 20.23
N LYS A 48 19.39 2.62 21.15
CA LYS A 48 20.78 2.53 21.64
C LYS A 48 21.82 2.34 20.53
N GLU A 49 21.43 1.75 19.40
CA GLU A 49 22.30 1.53 18.25
C GLU A 49 22.24 2.66 17.21
N THR A 50 21.34 3.61 17.41
CA THR A 50 21.21 4.79 16.54
C THR A 50 22.04 5.96 17.07
N ASN A 51 22.07 7.05 16.30
CA ASN A 51 22.74 8.29 16.70
C ASN A 51 21.80 9.25 17.46
N MET A 52 20.60 8.80 17.86
CA MET A 52 19.64 9.58 18.68
C MET A 52 19.98 9.47 20.18
N LEU A 53 21.18 9.89 20.55
CA LEU A 53 21.77 9.60 21.85
C LEU A 53 21.08 10.33 23.03
N ASP A 54 20.60 11.55 22.81
CA ASP A 54 19.86 12.30 23.81
C ASP A 54 18.51 11.63 24.13
N TYR A 55 17.82 11.17 23.07
CA TYR A 55 16.58 10.40 23.20
C TYR A 55 16.84 9.03 23.84
N ALA A 56 17.94 8.37 23.48
CA ALA A 56 18.34 7.09 24.08
C ALA A 56 18.61 7.25 25.61
N ALA A 57 19.21 8.36 26.03
CA ALA A 57 19.43 8.63 27.42
C ALA A 57 18.12 8.83 28.21
N SER A 58 17.17 9.60 27.66
CA SER A 58 15.84 9.80 28.27
C SER A 58 15.03 8.50 28.35
N LEU A 59 15.14 7.65 27.34
CA LEU A 59 14.50 6.32 27.35
C LEU A 59 15.16 5.39 28.38
N PHE A 60 16.47 5.49 28.53
CA PHE A 60 17.19 4.70 29.55
C PHE A 60 16.70 5.05 30.96
N GLU A 61 16.57 6.34 31.27
CA GLU A 61 16.03 6.82 32.56
C GLU A 61 14.61 6.31 32.81
N SER A 62 13.80 6.24 31.75
CA SER A 62 12.41 5.72 31.83
C SER A 62 12.36 4.20 32.00
N ALA A 63 13.29 3.47 31.35
CA ALA A 63 13.33 2.00 31.36
C ALA A 63 14.01 1.44 32.61
N TYR A 64 14.97 2.17 33.15
CA TYR A 64 15.82 1.74 34.29
C TYR A 64 15.94 2.87 35.30
N PRO A 65 14.89 3.17 36.07
CA PRO A 65 14.89 4.32 37.01
C PRO A 65 15.92 4.20 38.15
N ASP A 66 16.39 2.98 38.42
CA ASP A 66 17.36 2.72 39.51
C ASP A 66 18.83 2.78 39.04
N GLU A 67 19.09 2.96 37.73
CA GLU A 67 20.47 2.96 37.19
C GLU A 67 20.86 4.33 36.64
N GLU A 68 22.13 4.72 36.85
CA GLU A 68 22.65 5.96 36.27
C GLU A 68 22.94 5.80 34.77
N VAL A 69 22.69 6.87 34.01
CA VAL A 69 22.92 6.90 32.57
C VAL A 69 24.39 6.58 32.25
N PRO A 70 24.70 5.57 31.45
CA PRO A 70 26.06 5.20 31.11
C PRO A 70 26.83 6.35 30.44
N GLY A 71 28.03 6.67 30.92
CA GLY A 71 28.88 7.71 30.35
C GLY A 71 29.30 7.47 28.89
N VAL A 72 29.08 6.28 28.39
CA VAL A 72 29.30 5.88 26.99
C VAL A 72 28.50 6.76 26.02
N PHE A 73 27.31 7.25 26.42
CA PHE A 73 26.48 8.11 25.58
C PHE A 73 27.14 9.44 25.24
N ALA A 74 27.84 10.04 26.20
CA ALA A 74 28.58 11.29 25.98
C ALA A 74 29.72 11.11 24.96
N ALA A 75 30.50 10.03 25.07
CA ALA A 75 31.56 9.72 24.12
C ALA A 75 31.03 9.41 22.71
N LYS A 76 29.91 8.66 22.61
CA LYS A 76 29.24 8.39 21.33
C LYS A 76 28.70 9.68 20.70
N ARG A 77 28.14 10.58 21.52
CA ARG A 77 27.60 11.88 21.06
C ARG A 77 28.69 12.72 20.40
N GLU A 78 29.86 12.84 21.06
CA GLU A 78 30.99 13.59 20.51
C GLU A 78 31.44 13.03 19.16
N LYS A 79 31.53 11.71 19.04
CA LYS A 79 31.84 11.04 17.77
C LYS A 79 30.78 11.30 16.71
N ALA A 80 29.51 11.20 17.06
CA ALA A 80 28.38 11.39 16.13
C ALA A 80 28.36 12.84 15.62
N VAL A 81 28.58 13.83 16.49
CA VAL A 81 28.65 15.25 16.11
C VAL A 81 29.82 15.48 15.16
N SER A 82 31.03 15.00 15.50
CA SER A 82 32.23 15.19 14.67
C SER A 82 32.06 14.52 13.28
N GLU A 83 31.46 13.34 13.26
CA GLU A 83 31.15 12.63 11.98
C GLU A 83 30.10 13.38 11.17
N SER A 84 29.06 13.91 11.80
CA SER A 84 28.03 14.73 11.16
C SER A 84 28.63 15.99 10.54
N GLU A 85 29.49 16.72 11.28
CA GLU A 85 30.18 17.91 10.78
C GLU A 85 31.07 17.57 9.58
N ARG A 86 31.80 16.47 9.66
CA ARG A 86 32.63 16.00 8.52
C ARG A 86 31.80 15.71 7.28
N LEU A 87 30.69 14.94 7.44
CA LEU A 87 29.81 14.60 6.33
C LEU A 87 29.14 15.84 5.74
N GLN A 88 28.81 16.82 6.60
CA GLN A 88 28.22 18.08 6.16
C GLN A 88 29.21 18.91 5.32
N GLN A 89 30.47 18.95 5.74
CA GLN A 89 31.54 19.61 4.96
C GLN A 89 31.75 18.91 3.62
N GLU A 90 31.82 17.58 3.59
CA GLU A 90 31.95 16.80 2.36
C GLU A 90 30.75 17.03 1.43
N ALA A 91 29.53 17.07 1.98
CA ALA A 91 28.30 17.33 1.23
C ALA A 91 28.30 18.77 0.66
N GLN A 92 28.76 19.76 1.43
CA GLN A 92 28.83 21.16 1.00
C GLN A 92 29.75 21.33 -0.23
N ILE A 93 30.90 20.66 -0.25
CA ILE A 93 31.82 20.67 -1.39
C ILE A 93 31.11 20.16 -2.66
N VAL A 94 30.31 19.10 -2.54
CA VAL A 94 29.55 18.54 -3.66
C VAL A 94 28.44 19.51 -4.12
N LEU A 95 27.74 20.12 -3.16
CA LEU A 95 26.66 21.09 -3.43
C LEU A 95 27.23 22.33 -4.16
N ASP A 96 28.35 22.88 -3.70
CA ASP A 96 29.03 24.02 -4.30
C ASP A 96 29.43 23.77 -5.78
N VAL A 97 29.73 22.51 -6.12
CA VAL A 97 30.04 22.12 -7.51
C VAL A 97 28.74 22.02 -8.33
N ILE A 98 27.69 21.43 -7.79
CA ILE A 98 26.40 21.23 -8.48
C ILE A 98 25.69 22.57 -8.73
N GLU A 99 25.79 23.52 -7.79
CA GLU A 99 25.15 24.85 -7.89
C GLU A 99 25.71 25.73 -8.99
N LYS A 100 26.92 25.43 -9.53
CA LYS A 100 27.50 26.18 -10.64
C LYS A 100 26.65 26.01 -11.92
N PRO A 101 26.16 27.09 -12.52
CA PRO A 101 25.26 26.97 -13.67
C PRO A 101 25.92 26.32 -14.88
N GLU A 102 27.23 26.46 -15.04
CA GLU A 102 28.02 25.83 -16.09
C GLU A 102 28.02 24.32 -15.98
N VAL A 103 28.17 23.81 -14.75
CA VAL A 103 28.14 22.37 -14.42
C VAL A 103 26.72 21.82 -14.60
N ALA A 104 25.72 22.54 -14.11
CA ALA A 104 24.31 22.18 -14.25
C ALA A 104 23.87 22.07 -15.73
N GLN A 105 24.40 22.92 -16.61
CA GLN A 105 24.16 22.83 -18.05
C GLN A 105 24.92 21.66 -18.70
N ALA A 106 26.18 21.46 -18.33
CA ALA A 106 27.01 20.37 -18.88
C ALA A 106 26.45 18.99 -18.51
N LEU A 107 25.85 18.86 -17.31
CA LEU A 107 25.33 17.60 -16.75
C LEU A 107 23.94 17.20 -17.26
N ARG A 108 23.35 17.92 -18.21
CA ARG A 108 22.04 17.61 -18.80
C ARG A 108 22.09 16.61 -19.96
N GLN A 109 23.29 16.26 -20.46
CA GLN A 109 23.40 15.53 -21.73
C GLN A 109 23.43 13.99 -21.57
N ASP A 110 24.43 13.39 -20.95
CA ASP A 110 24.58 11.93 -20.89
C ASP A 110 25.20 11.44 -19.57
N LYS A 111 24.64 10.41 -18.97
CA LYS A 111 25.07 9.85 -17.65
C LYS A 111 26.56 9.45 -17.61
N ILE A 112 27.04 8.80 -18.65
CA ILE A 112 28.44 8.30 -18.71
C ILE A 112 29.42 9.46 -18.86
N GLN A 113 29.09 10.41 -19.73
CA GLN A 113 29.89 11.62 -19.95
C GLN A 113 29.88 12.54 -18.71
N ASN A 114 28.75 12.62 -18.03
CA ASN A 114 28.60 13.39 -16.78
C ASN A 114 29.55 12.90 -15.70
N LEU A 115 29.61 11.59 -15.51
CA LEU A 115 30.49 10.94 -14.53
C LEU A 115 31.98 11.18 -14.86
N GLN A 116 32.32 11.11 -16.14
CA GLN A 116 33.67 11.34 -16.62
C GLN A 116 34.09 12.83 -16.48
N TYR A 117 33.19 13.73 -16.84
CA TYR A 117 33.38 15.19 -16.69
C TYR A 117 33.62 15.56 -15.22
N LEU A 118 32.84 15.02 -14.29
CA LEU A 118 32.99 15.27 -12.86
C LEU A 118 34.30 14.68 -12.31
N LYS A 119 34.70 13.49 -12.76
CA LYS A 119 35.99 12.85 -12.37
C LYS A 119 37.19 13.69 -12.85
N ASP A 120 37.14 14.18 -14.07
CA ASP A 120 38.27 14.92 -14.70
C ASP A 120 38.42 16.34 -14.12
N ASN A 121 37.30 17.02 -13.86
CA ASN A 121 37.33 18.40 -13.41
C ASN A 121 37.23 18.58 -11.88
N TYR A 122 36.67 17.60 -11.15
CA TYR A 122 36.34 17.71 -9.73
C TYR A 122 36.72 16.43 -8.96
N LYS A 123 38.01 16.08 -8.92
CA LYS A 123 38.57 14.84 -8.34
C LYS A 123 38.15 14.57 -6.88
N ALA A 124 37.84 15.61 -6.13
CA ALA A 124 37.46 15.50 -4.71
C ALA A 124 36.06 14.94 -4.46
N CYS A 125 35.17 14.95 -5.43
CA CYS A 125 33.77 14.54 -5.26
C CYS A 125 33.55 13.02 -5.22
N TYR A 126 34.55 12.18 -5.54
CA TYR A 126 34.34 10.75 -5.82
C TYR A 126 34.98 9.80 -4.83
N THR A 127 35.68 10.30 -3.81
CA THR A 127 36.43 9.44 -2.88
C THR A 127 35.61 8.78 -1.79
N HIS A 128 34.35 9.21 -1.59
CA HIS A 128 33.50 8.64 -0.53
C HIS A 128 32.09 8.28 -1.00
N PRO A 129 31.75 6.99 -1.03
CA PRO A 129 30.37 6.54 -1.36
C PRO A 129 29.29 7.00 -0.36
N ARG A 130 29.67 7.33 0.88
CA ARG A 130 28.75 7.82 1.92
C ARG A 130 28.33 9.29 1.75
N ALA A 131 29.20 10.13 1.17
CA ALA A 131 28.87 11.54 0.88
C ALA A 131 27.71 11.67 -0.12
N ASN A 132 27.58 10.73 -1.03
CA ASN A 132 26.49 10.67 -2.01
C ASN A 132 25.13 10.36 -1.36
N LEU A 133 25.12 9.65 -0.22
CA LEU A 133 23.88 9.31 0.49
C LEU A 133 23.34 10.48 1.33
N CYS A 134 24.22 11.26 1.96
CA CYS A 134 23.81 12.41 2.78
C CYS A 134 23.27 13.60 1.95
N SER A 135 23.79 13.80 0.73
CA SER A 135 23.29 14.85 -0.17
C SER A 135 21.91 14.56 -0.73
N VAL A 136 21.47 13.29 -0.74
CA VAL A 136 20.16 12.88 -1.26
C VAL A 136 19.01 13.36 -0.36
N GLN A 137 19.23 13.45 0.94
CA GLN A 137 18.21 13.87 1.90
C GLN A 137 17.88 15.38 1.84
N LEU A 138 18.80 16.19 1.33
CA LEU A 138 18.71 17.66 1.36
C LEU A 138 18.26 18.30 0.03
N TRP A 139 18.13 17.53 -1.05
CA TRP A 139 17.93 18.13 -2.38
C TRP A 139 16.79 17.50 -3.20
N PRO A 140 15.95 18.31 -3.85
CA PRO A 140 14.87 17.82 -4.72
C PRO A 140 15.33 17.39 -6.14
N ILE A 141 16.62 17.33 -6.41
CA ILE A 141 17.15 16.92 -7.73
C ILE A 141 17.12 15.39 -7.83
N PRO A 142 16.61 14.82 -8.94
CA PRO A 142 16.54 13.35 -9.08
C PRO A 142 17.94 12.73 -9.13
N VAL A 143 18.25 11.96 -8.12
CA VAL A 143 19.51 11.22 -7.94
C VAL A 143 19.77 10.25 -9.10
N HIS A 144 18.74 9.90 -9.85
CA HIS A 144 18.80 9.04 -11.03
C HIS A 144 19.80 9.49 -12.10
N HIS A 145 20.11 10.79 -12.17
CA HIS A 145 21.02 11.34 -13.18
C HIS A 145 22.51 11.17 -12.84
N TRP A 146 22.83 10.83 -11.57
CA TRP A 146 24.20 10.93 -11.05
C TRP A 146 24.83 9.59 -10.65
N CYS A 147 24.02 8.58 -10.36
CA CYS A 147 24.54 7.31 -9.80
C CYS A 147 24.61 6.17 -10.86
N UNK A 148 25.57 5.84 -10.90
CA UNK A 148 25.78 4.85 -11.78
C UNK A 148 25.66 3.53 -11.26
N ASN A 149 25.90 3.45 -10.13
CA ASN A 149 25.75 2.17 -9.47
C ASN A 149 24.28 1.94 -9.10
N PRO A 150 23.61 0.94 -9.71
CA PRO A 150 22.17 0.72 -9.46
C PRO A 150 21.87 0.32 -8.01
N ASP A 151 22.78 -0.28 -7.27
CA ASP A 151 22.56 -0.68 -5.88
C ASP A 151 22.63 0.51 -4.93
N LEU A 152 23.54 1.44 -5.18
CA LEU A 152 23.62 2.70 -4.43
C LEU A 152 22.40 3.57 -4.71
N LEU A 153 21.92 3.58 -5.95
CA LEU A 153 20.70 4.28 -6.34
C LEU A 153 19.49 3.72 -5.58
N LEU A 154 19.35 2.41 -5.53
CA LEU A 154 18.26 1.76 -4.79
C LEU A 154 18.34 2.09 -3.29
N SER A 155 19.54 2.07 -2.71
CA SER A 155 19.76 2.45 -1.30
C SER A 155 19.38 3.92 -1.04
N ALA A 156 19.72 4.82 -1.99
CA ALA A 156 19.36 6.22 -1.91
C ALA A 156 17.83 6.44 -1.97
N HIS A 157 17.12 5.70 -2.83
CA HIS A 157 15.64 5.73 -2.88
C HIS A 157 15.01 5.30 -1.56
N TRP A 158 15.53 4.24 -0.92
CA TRP A 158 15.06 3.80 0.40
C TRP A 158 15.30 4.89 1.46
N GLY A 159 16.49 5.48 1.48
CA GLY A 159 16.82 6.55 2.42
C GLY A 159 15.95 7.80 2.24
N LYS A 160 15.69 8.17 0.99
CA LYS A 160 14.82 9.30 0.66
C LYS A 160 13.39 9.04 1.10
N LEU A 161 12.84 7.85 0.78
CA LEU A 161 11.49 7.45 1.19
C LEU A 161 11.35 7.48 2.72
N ALA A 162 12.34 6.96 3.46
CA ALA A 162 12.35 7.01 4.93
C ALA A 162 12.32 8.47 5.44
N SER A 163 13.15 9.33 4.84
CA SER A 163 13.19 10.75 5.19
C SER A 163 11.87 11.45 4.93
N ASP A 164 11.26 11.22 3.76
CA ASP A 164 9.97 11.82 3.38
C ASP A 164 8.83 11.34 4.29
N ILE A 165 8.84 10.08 4.73
CA ILE A 165 7.88 9.54 5.72
C ILE A 165 8.07 10.23 7.07
N LEU A 166 9.31 10.32 7.56
CA LEU A 166 9.62 10.90 8.88
C LEU A 166 9.36 12.42 8.93
N THR A 167 9.53 13.13 7.82
CA THR A 167 9.23 14.57 7.71
C THR A 167 7.77 14.86 7.38
N GLY A 168 6.95 13.83 7.08
CA GLY A 168 5.54 13.99 6.73
C GLY A 168 5.29 14.58 5.34
N ALA A 169 6.25 14.46 4.43
CA ALA A 169 6.15 14.97 3.05
C ALA A 169 5.46 13.94 2.13
N TRP A 170 4.15 13.72 2.36
CA TRP A 170 3.38 12.60 1.81
C TRP A 170 3.32 12.56 0.29
N ASP A 171 3.22 13.71 -0.39
CA ASP A 171 3.16 13.78 -1.85
C ASP A 171 4.48 13.29 -2.47
N ARG A 172 5.61 13.76 -1.93
CA ARG A 172 6.95 13.32 -2.35
C ARG A 172 7.18 11.85 -2.04
N ALA A 173 6.72 11.40 -0.86
CA ALA A 173 6.80 10.00 -0.45
C ALA A 173 6.03 9.09 -1.43
N LEU A 174 4.87 9.51 -1.92
CA LEU A 174 4.07 8.76 -2.88
C LEU A 174 4.77 8.66 -4.26
N GLU A 175 5.37 9.77 -4.72
CA GLU A 175 6.17 9.78 -5.96
C GLU A 175 7.39 8.86 -5.84
N GLU A 176 8.08 8.93 -4.70
CA GLU A 176 9.27 8.12 -4.43
C GLU A 176 8.91 6.63 -4.33
N LEU A 177 7.78 6.30 -3.69
CA LEU A 177 7.24 4.94 -3.61
C LEU A 177 6.99 4.36 -5.01
N SER A 178 6.41 5.16 -5.90
CA SER A 178 6.12 4.77 -7.29
C SER A 178 7.42 4.52 -8.09
N SER A 179 8.38 5.42 -7.95
CA SER A 179 9.71 5.32 -8.58
C SER A 179 10.47 4.07 -8.09
N LEU A 180 10.42 3.84 -6.77
CA LEU A 180 11.06 2.67 -6.14
C LEU A 180 10.42 1.37 -6.63
N ARG A 181 9.09 1.33 -6.74
CA ARG A 181 8.33 0.20 -7.30
C ARG A 181 8.79 -0.11 -8.73
N GLU A 182 8.86 0.91 -9.59
CA GLU A 182 9.31 0.75 -10.99
C GLU A 182 10.74 0.22 -11.06
N THR A 183 11.63 0.71 -10.20
CA THR A 183 13.02 0.28 -10.11
C THR A 183 13.11 -1.20 -9.70
N LEU A 184 12.35 -1.62 -8.70
CA LEU A 184 12.30 -3.01 -8.23
C LEU A 184 11.71 -3.95 -9.28
N ASP A 185 10.65 -3.54 -9.97
CA ASP A 185 9.99 -4.35 -11.00
C ASP A 185 10.87 -4.48 -12.26
N SER A 186 11.60 -3.43 -12.64
CA SER A 186 12.54 -3.47 -13.77
C SER A 186 13.72 -4.41 -13.50
N ARG A 187 14.21 -4.47 -12.28
CA ARG A 187 15.29 -5.38 -11.84
C ARG A 187 14.86 -6.83 -11.77
N SER A 188 13.56 -7.08 -11.59
CA SER A 188 12.98 -8.43 -11.47
C SER A 188 12.51 -9.00 -12.82
N GLY A 189 13.02 -8.51 -13.93
CA GLY A 189 12.64 -8.93 -15.28
C GLY A 189 12.84 -10.43 -15.57
N PRO A 190 12.13 -10.97 -16.58
CA PRO A 190 12.07 -12.41 -16.85
C PRO A 190 13.42 -13.05 -17.24
N SER A 191 14.39 -12.26 -17.64
CA SER A 191 15.72 -12.75 -18.03
C SER A 191 16.59 -13.19 -16.85
N GLN A 192 16.28 -12.74 -15.62
CA GLN A 192 17.07 -13.09 -14.43
C GLN A 192 16.46 -14.21 -13.58
N SER A 193 15.24 -14.64 -13.89
CA SER A 193 14.49 -15.60 -13.07
C SER A 193 15.01 -17.05 -13.14
N LEU A 194 15.82 -17.39 -14.12
CA LEU A 194 16.26 -18.77 -14.36
C LEU A 194 17.55 -19.16 -13.64
N THR A 195 18.34 -18.21 -13.14
CA THR A 195 19.66 -18.49 -12.56
C THR A 195 19.84 -18.06 -11.10
N SER A 196 18.95 -17.25 -10.56
CA SER A 196 19.08 -16.77 -9.18
C SER A 196 18.00 -17.40 -8.27
N THR A 197 18.44 -18.31 -7.43
CA THR A 197 17.71 -18.84 -6.27
C THR A 197 17.61 -17.79 -5.14
N SER A 198 17.82 -16.50 -5.44
CA SER A 198 17.87 -15.48 -4.40
C SER A 198 16.46 -15.04 -3.97
N SER A 199 16.21 -15.06 -2.68
CA SER A 199 15.02 -14.51 -2.02
C SER A 199 14.98 -12.97 -2.06
N ALA A 200 16.05 -12.34 -2.56
CA ALA A 200 16.22 -10.88 -2.56
C ALA A 200 15.05 -10.10 -3.19
N PRO A 201 14.49 -10.49 -4.35
CA PRO A 201 13.34 -9.78 -4.91
C PRO A 201 12.07 -9.86 -4.05
N LEU A 202 11.82 -11.00 -3.39
CA LEU A 202 10.69 -11.17 -2.48
C LEU A 202 10.84 -10.28 -1.24
N THR A 203 12.06 -10.27 -0.66
CA THR A 203 12.37 -9.44 0.52
C THR A 203 12.22 -7.95 0.21
N ALA A 204 12.72 -7.49 -0.93
CA ALA A 204 12.62 -6.09 -1.34
C ALA A 204 11.15 -5.67 -1.57
N ARG A 205 10.34 -6.53 -2.18
CA ARG A 205 8.91 -6.28 -2.36
C ARG A 205 8.15 -6.31 -1.03
N ALA A 206 8.51 -7.23 -0.14
CA ALA A 206 7.93 -7.29 1.21
C ALA A 206 8.23 -5.99 1.98
N TRP A 207 9.47 -5.49 1.92
CA TRP A 207 9.85 -4.19 2.50
C TRP A 207 9.03 -3.06 1.89
N LEU A 208 8.91 -3.00 0.57
CA LEU A 208 8.12 -1.96 -0.11
C LEU A 208 6.66 -1.96 0.35
N LEU A 209 6.06 -3.13 0.47
CA LEU A 209 4.68 -3.28 0.96
C LEU A 209 4.52 -2.75 2.40
N HIS A 210 5.48 -3.05 3.28
CA HIS A 210 5.42 -2.58 4.68
C HIS A 210 5.61 -1.06 4.76
N TRP A 211 6.55 -0.50 4.00
CA TRP A 211 6.81 0.95 3.98
C TRP A 211 5.66 1.71 3.32
N SER A 212 4.99 1.11 2.33
CA SER A 212 3.83 1.72 1.68
C SER A 212 2.64 1.91 2.64
N LEU A 213 2.57 1.15 3.75
CA LEU A 213 1.52 1.34 4.77
C LEU A 213 1.56 2.77 5.34
N PHE A 214 2.75 3.30 5.63
CA PHE A 214 2.92 4.66 6.17
C PHE A 214 2.41 5.73 5.20
N VAL A 215 2.64 5.53 3.91
CA VAL A 215 2.30 6.51 2.87
C VAL A 215 0.84 6.35 2.43
N CYS A 216 0.42 5.12 2.16
CA CYS A 216 -0.86 4.83 1.53
C CYS A 216 -2.02 4.74 2.53
N ILE A 217 -1.76 4.23 3.75
CA ILE A 217 -2.81 4.16 4.77
C ILE A 217 -2.66 5.38 5.69
N ASN A 218 -2.87 6.56 5.11
CA ASN A 218 -2.76 7.84 5.78
C ASN A 218 -3.87 8.78 5.28
N LYS A 219 -4.59 9.43 6.18
CA LYS A 219 -5.69 10.35 5.83
C LYS A 219 -5.24 11.55 5.01
N ASN A 220 -3.96 11.91 5.12
CA ASN A 220 -3.39 13.02 4.34
C ASN A 220 -3.27 12.69 2.84
N VAL A 221 -3.38 11.40 2.46
CA VAL A 221 -3.32 10.95 1.06
C VAL A 221 -4.65 10.29 0.70
N PRO A 222 -5.62 11.03 0.14
CA PRO A 222 -6.97 10.49 -0.13
C PRO A 222 -7.00 9.30 -1.09
N SER A 223 -6.09 9.25 -2.06
CA SER A 223 -5.97 8.14 -3.01
C SER A 223 -5.14 6.97 -2.46
N GLY A 224 -4.59 7.10 -1.26
CA GLY A 224 -3.67 6.13 -0.66
C GLY A 224 -4.21 4.70 -0.60
N PRO A 225 -5.36 4.44 0.04
CA PRO A 225 -5.91 3.09 0.13
C PRO A 225 -6.16 2.43 -1.24
N GLN A 226 -6.55 3.21 -2.25
CA GLN A 226 -6.72 2.70 -3.63
C GLN A 226 -5.36 2.32 -4.23
N THR A 227 -4.35 3.18 -4.11
CA THR A 227 -3.00 2.93 -4.61
C THR A 227 -2.39 1.68 -3.96
N PHE A 228 -2.57 1.54 -2.65
CA PHE A 228 -2.14 0.35 -1.90
C PHE A 228 -2.82 -0.92 -2.44
N LEU A 229 -4.13 -0.88 -2.62
CA LEU A 229 -4.92 -2.01 -3.10
C LEU A 229 -4.49 -2.44 -4.52
N GLU A 230 -4.30 -1.48 -5.43
CA GLU A 230 -3.84 -1.74 -6.80
C GLU A 230 -2.42 -2.32 -6.83
N MET A 231 -1.55 -1.85 -5.93
CA MET A 231 -0.19 -2.39 -5.79
C MET A 231 -0.23 -3.82 -5.21
N ALA A 232 -0.97 -4.05 -4.14
CA ALA A 232 -1.05 -5.35 -3.45
C ALA A 232 -1.64 -6.45 -4.34
N LEU A 233 -2.62 -6.10 -5.19
CA LEU A 233 -3.28 -7.06 -6.10
C LEU A 233 -2.45 -7.33 -7.38
N ALA A 234 -1.38 -6.59 -7.64
CA ALA A 234 -0.48 -6.91 -8.76
C ALA A 234 0.15 -8.29 -8.54
N PRO A 235 0.20 -9.18 -9.56
CA PRO A 235 0.55 -10.60 -9.35
C PRO A 235 1.88 -10.84 -8.62
N ALA A 236 2.89 -10.02 -8.86
CA ALA A 236 4.20 -10.14 -8.21
C ALA A 236 4.14 -9.82 -6.70
N TYR A 237 3.36 -8.81 -6.33
CA TYR A 237 3.17 -8.37 -4.94
C TYR A 237 2.20 -9.29 -4.20
N LEU A 238 1.14 -9.74 -4.86
CA LEU A 238 0.20 -10.72 -4.31
C LEU A 238 0.93 -12.01 -3.91
N ASN A 239 1.78 -12.54 -4.80
CA ASN A 239 2.61 -13.70 -4.51
C ASN A 239 3.54 -13.45 -3.30
N THR A 240 4.09 -12.23 -3.20
CA THR A 240 4.94 -11.85 -2.05
C THR A 240 4.15 -11.85 -0.73
N ILE A 241 2.91 -11.33 -0.75
CA ILE A 241 2.00 -11.33 0.41
C ILE A 241 1.72 -12.77 0.85
N GLN A 242 1.35 -13.64 -0.09
CA GLN A 242 1.00 -15.04 0.20
C GLN A 242 2.18 -15.83 0.78
N VAL A 243 3.39 -15.61 0.26
CA VAL A 243 4.59 -16.39 0.65
C VAL A 243 5.28 -15.83 1.89
N SER A 244 5.42 -14.50 1.99
CA SER A 244 6.32 -13.89 2.98
C SER A 244 5.61 -13.12 4.10
N CYS A 245 4.44 -12.54 3.83
CA CYS A 245 3.79 -11.61 4.78
C CYS A 245 2.26 -11.68 4.73
N PRO A 246 1.66 -12.84 5.09
CA PRO A 246 0.20 -13.01 5.02
C PRO A 246 -0.58 -12.08 5.96
N TRP A 247 0.03 -11.54 7.00
CA TRP A 247 -0.61 -10.57 7.89
C TRP A 247 -0.99 -9.25 7.20
N LEU A 248 -0.36 -8.92 6.07
CA LEU A 248 -0.72 -7.75 5.27
C LEU A 248 -2.13 -7.88 4.67
N LEU A 249 -2.71 -9.08 4.65
CA LEU A 249 -4.11 -9.30 4.23
C LEU A 249 -5.11 -8.49 5.07
N ARG A 250 -4.79 -8.17 6.33
CA ARG A 250 -5.62 -7.23 7.14
C ARG A 250 -5.76 -5.90 6.42
N TYR A 251 -4.63 -5.32 6.02
CA TYR A 251 -4.59 -3.99 5.38
C TYR A 251 -5.20 -4.02 3.98
N VAL A 252 -4.98 -5.10 3.24
CA VAL A 252 -5.59 -5.31 1.91
C VAL A 252 -7.12 -5.43 2.03
N ALA A 253 -7.59 -6.21 3.01
CA ALA A 253 -9.01 -6.39 3.31
C ALA A 253 -9.67 -5.06 3.73
N ALA A 254 -9.01 -4.33 4.63
CA ALA A 254 -9.49 -3.01 5.08
C ALA A 254 -9.55 -2.02 3.91
N ALA A 255 -8.51 -1.96 3.07
CA ALA A 255 -8.48 -1.09 1.88
C ALA A 255 -9.59 -1.45 0.89
N ALA A 256 -9.87 -2.75 0.67
CA ALA A 256 -10.95 -3.20 -0.22
C ALA A 256 -12.34 -2.78 0.28
N VAL A 257 -12.54 -2.80 1.60
CA VAL A 257 -13.80 -2.34 2.22
C VAL A 257 -13.94 -0.82 2.05
N LEU A 258 -12.88 -0.07 2.37
CA LEU A 258 -12.88 1.41 2.31
C LEU A 258 -13.07 1.93 0.87
N VAL A 259 -12.34 1.36 -0.09
CA VAL A 259 -12.37 1.78 -1.51
C VAL A 259 -13.62 1.27 -2.23
N GLY A 260 -14.13 0.12 -1.80
CA GLY A 260 -15.31 -0.50 -2.42
C GLY A 260 -15.03 -1.19 -3.75
N ARG A 261 -13.76 -1.43 -4.10
CA ARG A 261 -13.34 -2.05 -5.36
C ARG A 261 -12.56 -3.34 -5.12
N HIS A 262 -12.52 -4.24 -6.12
CA HIS A 262 -11.75 -5.49 -6.10
C HIS A 262 -12.09 -6.42 -4.92
N ARG A 263 -13.28 -6.28 -4.34
CA ARG A 263 -13.73 -7.08 -3.18
C ARG A 263 -13.68 -8.58 -3.46
N ASP A 264 -14.19 -8.99 -4.63
CA ASP A 264 -14.26 -10.41 -5.02
C ASP A 264 -12.86 -11.05 -5.14
N ASP A 265 -11.89 -10.29 -5.65
CA ASP A 265 -10.51 -10.75 -5.78
C ASP A 265 -9.85 -10.88 -4.40
N VAL A 266 -10.05 -9.89 -3.52
CA VAL A 266 -9.54 -9.90 -2.14
C VAL A 266 -10.17 -11.07 -1.35
N VAL A 267 -11.48 -11.28 -1.46
CA VAL A 267 -12.18 -12.39 -0.77
C VAL A 267 -11.60 -13.74 -1.20
N ARG A 268 -11.32 -13.94 -2.48
CA ARG A 268 -10.69 -15.18 -2.99
C ARG A 268 -9.32 -15.40 -2.36
N VAL A 269 -8.51 -14.35 -2.27
CA VAL A 269 -7.16 -14.43 -1.67
C VAL A 269 -7.26 -14.74 -0.18
N VAL A 270 -8.14 -14.03 0.54
CA VAL A 270 -8.40 -14.25 1.98
C VAL A 270 -8.85 -15.70 2.23
N GLN A 271 -9.74 -16.22 1.39
CA GLN A 271 -10.22 -17.60 1.48
C GLN A 271 -9.08 -18.61 1.27
N MET A 272 -8.22 -18.37 0.27
CA MET A 272 -7.07 -19.25 0.00
C MET A 272 -6.05 -19.23 1.14
N GLU A 273 -5.83 -18.09 1.77
CA GLU A 273 -4.81 -17.90 2.82
C GLU A 273 -5.35 -18.03 4.25
N ALA A 274 -6.61 -18.40 4.43
CA ALA A 274 -7.26 -18.52 5.74
C ALA A 274 -6.52 -19.48 6.70
N TYR A 275 -5.78 -20.45 6.18
CA TYR A 275 -4.97 -21.38 6.96
C TYR A 275 -3.69 -20.74 7.54
N GLN A 276 -3.16 -19.70 6.93
CA GLN A 276 -1.95 -18.99 7.38
C GLN A 276 -2.27 -17.81 8.29
N TYR A 277 -3.35 -17.08 7.95
CA TYR A 277 -3.70 -15.84 8.64
C TYR A 277 -5.21 -15.65 8.68
N SER A 278 -5.72 -15.42 9.87
CA SER A 278 -7.14 -15.13 10.11
C SER A 278 -7.27 -14.11 11.24
N ASP A 279 -8.00 -13.04 11.02
CA ASP A 279 -8.30 -12.01 12.00
C ASP A 279 -9.77 -11.55 11.86
N PRO A 280 -10.31 -10.72 12.76
CA PRO A 280 -11.70 -10.28 12.67
C PRO A 280 -12.05 -9.57 11.36
N VAL A 281 -11.12 -8.81 10.75
CA VAL A 281 -11.34 -8.10 9.48
C VAL A 281 -11.46 -9.10 8.31
N THR A 282 -10.56 -10.08 8.24
CA THR A 282 -10.61 -11.12 7.19
C THR A 282 -11.81 -12.05 7.40
N ARG A 283 -12.12 -12.42 8.65
CA ARG A 283 -13.31 -13.24 8.98
C ARG A 283 -14.61 -12.55 8.60
N PHE A 284 -14.70 -11.23 8.80
CA PHE A 284 -15.85 -10.44 8.39
C PHE A 284 -16.14 -10.63 6.88
N LEU A 285 -15.10 -10.50 6.03
CA LEU A 285 -15.25 -10.67 4.58
C LEU A 285 -15.63 -12.12 4.21
N THR A 286 -15.03 -13.11 4.86
CA THR A 286 -15.33 -14.53 4.61
C THR A 286 -16.78 -14.86 5.00
N ALA A 287 -17.22 -14.47 6.19
CA ALA A 287 -18.59 -14.69 6.65
C ALA A 287 -19.61 -14.03 5.72
N LEU A 288 -19.31 -12.81 5.23
CA LEU A 288 -20.24 -12.05 4.41
C LEU A 288 -20.34 -12.55 2.97
N TYR A 289 -19.22 -12.90 2.31
CA TYR A 289 -19.15 -13.18 0.87
C TYR A 289 -19.04 -14.68 0.52
N VAL A 290 -18.52 -15.50 1.44
CA VAL A 290 -18.33 -16.94 1.22
C VAL A 290 -19.45 -17.74 1.91
N ASP A 291 -19.62 -17.51 3.22
CA ASP A 291 -20.56 -18.27 4.05
C ASP A 291 -21.98 -17.70 4.01
N PHE A 292 -22.14 -16.42 3.65
CA PHE A 292 -23.40 -15.66 3.72
C PHE A 292 -24.02 -15.70 5.12
N ASP A 293 -23.16 -15.76 6.14
CA ASP A 293 -23.54 -15.74 7.54
C ASP A 293 -23.54 -14.32 8.07
N PHE A 294 -24.70 -13.71 8.16
CA PHE A 294 -24.88 -12.31 8.61
C PHE A 294 -24.67 -12.15 10.12
N GLU A 295 -24.95 -13.22 10.90
CA GLU A 295 -24.70 -13.20 12.35
C GLU A 295 -23.19 -13.24 12.64
N GLY A 296 -22.49 -14.17 12.02
CA GLY A 296 -21.04 -14.24 12.10
C GLY A 296 -20.34 -12.98 11.60
N ALA A 297 -20.86 -12.37 10.53
CA ALA A 297 -20.35 -11.09 9.99
C ALA A 297 -20.54 -9.96 11.01
N ARG A 298 -21.69 -9.91 11.70
CA ARG A 298 -22.00 -8.95 12.76
C ARG A 298 -21.03 -9.06 13.93
N GLU A 299 -20.79 -10.29 14.40
CA GLU A 299 -19.86 -10.57 15.50
C GLU A 299 -18.42 -10.20 15.11
N ALA A 300 -18.01 -10.59 13.90
CA ALA A 300 -16.69 -10.27 13.36
C ALA A 300 -16.48 -8.75 13.22
N LEU A 301 -17.52 -8.02 12.78
CA LEU A 301 -17.45 -6.55 12.66
C LEU A 301 -17.33 -5.89 14.05
N GLY A 302 -18.06 -6.38 15.05
CA GLY A 302 -17.93 -5.90 16.43
C GLY A 302 -16.53 -6.10 17.00
N ALA A 303 -15.91 -7.26 16.71
CA ALA A 303 -14.53 -7.53 17.11
C ALA A 303 -13.52 -6.74 16.28
N ALA A 304 -13.80 -6.54 15.00
CA ALA A 304 -12.92 -5.80 14.07
C ALA A 304 -12.77 -4.33 14.48
N GLY A 305 -13.86 -3.70 14.97
CA GLY A 305 -13.82 -2.30 15.44
C GLY A 305 -12.72 -2.07 16.46
N GLY A 306 -12.67 -2.88 17.52
CA GLY A 306 -11.65 -2.76 18.56
C GLY A 306 -10.23 -3.10 18.08
N VAL A 307 -10.10 -4.02 17.11
CA VAL A 307 -8.79 -4.35 16.52
C VAL A 307 -8.28 -3.21 15.64
N LEU A 308 -9.19 -2.57 14.89
CA LEU A 308 -8.83 -1.44 14.02
C LEU A 308 -8.44 -0.21 14.82
N GLU A 309 -9.19 0.10 15.89
CA GLU A 309 -8.86 1.23 16.79
C GLU A 309 -7.49 1.06 17.45
N ALA A 310 -7.11 -0.18 17.75
CA ALA A 310 -5.81 -0.50 18.34
C ALA A 310 -4.66 -0.54 17.32
N ASP A 311 -4.96 -0.59 16.01
CA ASP A 311 -3.94 -0.69 14.95
C ASP A 311 -3.42 0.71 14.59
N PHE A 312 -2.09 0.87 14.57
CA PHE A 312 -1.42 2.15 14.27
C PHE A 312 -1.85 2.76 12.92
N PHE A 313 -1.97 1.94 11.89
CA PHE A 313 -2.29 2.42 10.53
C PHE A 313 -3.80 2.61 10.33
N LEU A 314 -4.60 1.68 10.83
CA LEU A 314 -6.05 1.64 10.57
C LEU A 314 -6.89 2.40 11.61
N GLY A 315 -6.33 2.77 12.75
CA GLY A 315 -7.05 3.45 13.82
C GLY A 315 -7.80 4.69 13.34
N ALA A 316 -7.16 5.51 12.54
CA ALA A 316 -7.78 6.72 11.97
C ALA A 316 -8.95 6.39 11.03
N TYR A 317 -8.96 5.23 10.39
CA TYR A 317 -10.00 4.79 9.45
C TYR A 317 -11.07 3.90 10.11
N ALA A 318 -10.95 3.58 11.40
CA ALA A 318 -11.86 2.66 12.09
C ALA A 318 -13.35 3.06 11.94
N PRO A 319 -13.76 4.31 12.19
CA PRO A 319 -15.17 4.69 12.01
C PRO A 319 -15.64 4.58 10.55
N GLU A 320 -14.81 5.03 9.61
CA GLU A 320 -15.12 4.94 8.17
C GLU A 320 -15.24 3.49 7.71
N PHE A 321 -14.40 2.61 8.23
CA PHE A 321 -14.44 1.18 7.96
C PHE A 321 -15.75 0.56 8.47
N VAL A 322 -16.16 0.87 9.69
CA VAL A 322 -17.40 0.33 10.29
C VAL A 322 -18.61 0.77 9.45
N ASP A 323 -18.68 2.03 9.01
CA ASP A 323 -19.77 2.53 8.18
C ASP A 323 -19.74 1.87 6.78
N ALA A 324 -18.57 1.73 6.15
CA ALA A 324 -18.42 1.03 4.89
C ALA A 324 -18.83 -0.46 5.03
N ALA A 325 -18.45 -1.11 6.11
CA ALA A 325 -18.80 -2.50 6.41
C ALA A 325 -20.31 -2.67 6.59
N ARG A 326 -20.98 -1.73 7.26
CA ARG A 326 -22.44 -1.71 7.38
C ARG A 326 -23.12 -1.60 6.01
N CYS A 327 -22.59 -0.74 5.13
CA CYS A 327 -23.05 -0.64 3.73
C CYS A 327 -22.93 -1.98 3.01
N LEU A 328 -21.80 -2.69 3.20
CA LEU A 328 -21.57 -4.01 2.59
C LEU A 328 -22.53 -5.08 3.10
N ILE A 329 -22.80 -5.13 4.40
CA ILE A 329 -23.79 -6.06 4.99
C ILE A 329 -25.15 -5.79 4.35
N SER A 330 -25.58 -4.53 4.29
CA SER A 330 -26.86 -4.11 3.73
C SER A 330 -26.96 -4.45 2.24
N GLU A 331 -25.91 -4.15 1.47
CA GLU A 331 -25.84 -4.45 0.02
C GLU A 331 -25.98 -5.96 -0.22
N THR A 332 -25.25 -6.78 0.53
CA THR A 332 -25.29 -8.24 0.39
C THR A 332 -26.65 -8.79 0.85
N TYR A 333 -27.18 -8.29 1.95
CA TYR A 333 -28.49 -8.67 2.47
C TYR A 333 -29.59 -8.34 1.46
N CYS A 334 -29.55 -7.16 0.87
CA CYS A 334 -30.47 -6.73 -0.16
C CYS A 334 -30.35 -7.55 -1.46
N ARG A 335 -29.18 -8.13 -1.73
CA ARG A 335 -28.99 -9.05 -2.87
C ARG A 335 -29.66 -10.41 -2.65
N VAL A 336 -29.74 -10.86 -1.41
CA VAL A 336 -30.31 -12.18 -1.08
C VAL A 336 -31.83 -12.09 -0.91
N HIS A 337 -32.33 -11.08 -0.18
CA HIS A 337 -33.73 -10.96 0.21
C HIS A 337 -34.52 -9.98 -0.66
N HIS A 338 -35.78 -10.33 -0.99
CA HIS A 338 -36.73 -9.49 -1.71
C HIS A 338 -37.50 -8.54 -0.78
N THR A 339 -37.83 -9.02 0.42
CA THR A 339 -38.50 -8.24 1.48
C THR A 339 -37.59 -8.22 2.69
N ILE A 340 -37.37 -7.06 3.23
CA ILE A 340 -36.46 -6.84 4.35
C ILE A 340 -37.20 -6.10 5.45
N ASN A 341 -37.22 -6.67 6.65
CA ASN A 341 -37.72 -5.99 7.84
C ASN A 341 -36.66 -5.02 8.35
N ILE A 342 -37.04 -3.77 8.57
CA ILE A 342 -36.14 -2.68 9.02
C ILE A 342 -35.53 -3.01 10.40
N GLU A 343 -36.34 -3.55 11.32
CA GLU A 343 -35.86 -3.92 12.66
C GLU A 343 -34.75 -4.98 12.60
N GLN A 344 -35.01 -6.07 11.85
CA GLN A 344 -34.03 -7.15 11.67
C GLN A 344 -32.72 -6.66 11.04
N LEU A 345 -32.81 -5.76 10.06
CA LEU A 345 -31.62 -5.22 9.44
C LEU A 345 -30.84 -4.29 10.39
N SER A 346 -31.56 -3.46 11.19
CA SER A 346 -30.92 -2.59 12.20
C SER A 346 -30.18 -3.40 13.26
N ASP A 347 -30.75 -4.51 13.72
CA ASP A 347 -30.10 -5.43 14.67
C ASP A 347 -28.81 -6.03 14.08
N ARG A 348 -28.84 -6.39 12.80
CA ARG A 348 -27.67 -6.95 12.10
C ARG A 348 -26.56 -5.93 11.86
N LEU A 349 -26.92 -4.64 11.84
CA LEU A 349 -25.97 -3.53 11.67
C LEU A 349 -25.41 -3.02 13.02
N ASN A 350 -25.84 -3.59 14.15
CA ASN A 350 -25.50 -3.13 15.50
C ASN A 350 -25.90 -1.67 15.70
N MET A 351 -27.14 -1.32 15.31
CA MET A 351 -27.68 0.05 15.43
C MET A 351 -29.00 0.05 16.16
N SER A 352 -29.34 1.20 16.77
CA SER A 352 -30.68 1.40 17.31
C SER A 352 -31.71 1.43 16.16
N ARG A 353 -32.96 1.09 16.47
CA ARG A 353 -34.04 1.06 15.47
C ARG A 353 -34.20 2.41 14.73
N ASP A 354 -34.22 3.52 15.48
CA ASP A 354 -34.45 4.86 14.92
C ASP A 354 -33.27 5.31 14.05
N ASP A 355 -32.05 5.03 14.47
CA ASP A 355 -30.85 5.33 13.70
C ASP A 355 -30.74 4.43 12.47
N GLY A 356 -31.13 3.15 12.63
CA GLY A 356 -31.17 2.18 11.53
C GLY A 356 -32.13 2.62 10.42
N GLU A 357 -33.33 3.11 10.77
CA GLU A 357 -34.30 3.61 9.79
C GLU A 357 -33.72 4.80 8.99
N LYS A 358 -33.16 5.79 9.69
CA LYS A 358 -32.51 6.96 9.05
C LYS A 358 -31.36 6.53 8.14
N TRP A 359 -30.52 5.60 8.64
CA TRP A 359 -29.36 5.11 7.94
C TRP A 359 -29.76 4.36 6.65
N ILE A 360 -30.78 3.51 6.73
CA ILE A 360 -31.32 2.75 5.57
C ILE A 360 -31.89 3.70 4.51
N VAL A 361 -32.64 4.72 4.93
CA VAL A 361 -33.19 5.73 4.01
C VAL A 361 -32.05 6.47 3.28
N ASN A 362 -30.98 6.82 3.99
CA ASN A 362 -29.81 7.45 3.38
C ASN A 362 -29.10 6.47 2.42
N LEU A 363 -28.93 5.21 2.83
CA LEU A 363 -28.33 4.16 1.99
C LEU A 363 -29.08 4.00 0.65
N ILE A 364 -30.41 3.94 0.70
CA ILE A 364 -31.26 3.80 -0.50
C ILE A 364 -31.11 5.04 -1.39
N ARG A 365 -30.96 6.21 -0.80
CA ARG A 365 -30.79 7.47 -1.54
C ARG A 365 -29.43 7.55 -2.23
N ASP A 366 -28.35 7.12 -1.53
CA ASP A 366 -26.98 7.26 -2.00
C ASP A 366 -26.54 6.12 -2.95
N THR A 367 -27.12 4.93 -2.78
CA THR A 367 -26.83 3.80 -3.63
C THR A 367 -27.77 3.76 -4.85
N LYS A 368 -27.33 3.13 -5.93
CA LYS A 368 -28.14 2.91 -7.14
C LYS A 368 -29.36 2.00 -6.90
N MET A 369 -29.54 1.51 -5.70
CA MET A 369 -30.69 0.72 -5.28
C MET A 369 -31.99 1.57 -5.17
N GLY A 370 -31.88 2.88 -5.14
CA GLY A 370 -33.01 3.80 -4.97
C GLY A 370 -34.10 3.72 -6.03
N THR A 371 -33.75 3.22 -7.23
CA THR A 371 -34.74 3.01 -8.30
C THR A 371 -35.61 1.75 -8.08
N ASP A 372 -35.08 0.77 -7.35
CA ASP A 372 -35.68 -0.56 -7.25
C ASP A 372 -36.22 -0.88 -5.85
N ALA A 373 -35.94 -0.03 -4.86
CA ALA A 373 -36.36 -0.24 -3.46
C ALA A 373 -37.59 0.65 -3.11
N LYS A 374 -38.62 0.05 -2.54
CA LYS A 374 -39.82 0.75 -2.02
C LYS A 374 -39.95 0.47 -0.53
N ILE A 375 -40.08 1.51 0.26
CA ILE A 375 -40.24 1.44 1.73
C ILE A 375 -41.74 1.50 2.05
N ASP A 376 -42.25 0.50 2.76
CA ASP A 376 -43.58 0.49 3.33
C ASP A 376 -43.47 0.76 4.85
N LEU A 377 -43.64 2.01 5.23
CA LEU A 377 -43.53 2.47 6.63
C LEU A 377 -44.61 1.88 7.54
N LYS A 378 -45.75 1.44 6.98
CA LYS A 378 -46.83 0.84 7.78
C LYS A 378 -46.48 -0.54 8.28
N LYS A 379 -45.72 -1.28 7.46
CA LYS A 379 -45.28 -2.65 7.77
C LYS A 379 -43.84 -2.72 8.28
N ASN A 380 -43.12 -1.61 8.23
CA ASN A 380 -41.66 -1.53 8.49
C ASN A 380 -40.88 -2.48 7.58
N GLU A 381 -41.28 -2.58 6.30
CA GLU A 381 -40.67 -3.47 5.31
C GLU A 381 -40.14 -2.69 4.11
N ILE A 382 -39.04 -3.19 3.56
CA ILE A 382 -38.46 -2.70 2.32
C ILE A 382 -38.68 -3.77 1.24
N HIS A 383 -39.33 -3.41 0.16
CA HIS A 383 -39.54 -4.29 -0.99
C HIS A 383 -38.57 -3.92 -2.10
N ILE A 384 -37.72 -4.87 -2.51
CA ILE A 384 -36.75 -4.68 -3.58
C ILE A 384 -37.26 -5.30 -4.85
N ALA A 385 -37.63 -4.46 -5.83
CA ALA A 385 -38.14 -4.89 -7.13
C ALA A 385 -36.95 -5.11 -8.10
N ARG A 386 -36.44 -6.32 -8.18
CA ARG A 386 -35.39 -6.64 -9.15
C ARG A 386 -36.00 -6.92 -10.52
N ALA A 387 -35.51 -6.17 -11.50
CA ALA A 387 -35.77 -6.51 -12.89
C ALA A 387 -34.93 -7.76 -13.25
N HIS A 388 -35.56 -8.93 -13.21
CA HIS A 388 -34.90 -10.15 -13.67
C HIS A 388 -34.64 -10.07 -15.16
N ALA A 389 -33.41 -10.12 -15.59
CA ALA A 389 -33.07 -10.28 -17.01
C ALA A 389 -33.74 -11.57 -17.53
N PRO A 390 -34.41 -11.52 -18.68
CA PRO A 390 -35.02 -12.72 -19.23
C PRO A 390 -34.01 -13.85 -19.34
N VAL A 391 -34.40 -15.05 -18.94
CA VAL A 391 -33.52 -16.23 -18.91
C VAL A 391 -32.82 -16.43 -20.26
N TYR A 392 -33.56 -16.23 -21.35
CA TYR A 392 -33.01 -16.36 -22.70
C TYR A 392 -31.90 -15.32 -22.99
N GLN A 393 -32.03 -14.10 -22.52
CA GLN A 393 -31.04 -13.06 -22.70
C GLN A 393 -29.74 -13.42 -21.94
N THR A 394 -29.87 -13.91 -20.71
CA THR A 394 -28.73 -14.38 -19.90
C THR A 394 -28.00 -15.54 -20.57
N ILE A 395 -28.76 -16.50 -21.14
CA ILE A 395 -28.23 -17.64 -21.90
C ILE A 395 -27.46 -17.13 -23.13
N ILE A 396 -28.04 -16.21 -23.88
CA ILE A 396 -27.43 -15.63 -25.10
C ILE A 396 -26.10 -14.95 -24.74
N GLU A 397 -26.08 -14.13 -23.71
CA GLU A 397 -24.86 -13.42 -23.25
C GLU A 397 -23.76 -14.40 -22.83
N LYS A 398 -24.12 -15.41 -22.02
CA LYS A 398 -23.17 -16.45 -21.59
C LYS A 398 -22.64 -17.26 -22.77
N THR A 399 -23.53 -17.63 -23.71
CA THR A 399 -23.13 -18.37 -24.91
C THR A 399 -22.21 -17.55 -25.80
N ARG A 400 -22.47 -16.27 -25.98
CA ARG A 400 -21.58 -15.34 -26.70
C ARG A 400 -20.20 -15.26 -26.07
N GLY A 401 -20.16 -15.13 -24.75
CA GLY A 401 -18.91 -15.08 -24.01
C GLY A 401 -18.09 -16.35 -24.15
N LEU A 402 -18.75 -17.52 -24.06
CA LEU A 402 -18.12 -18.82 -24.28
C LEU A 402 -17.62 -19.00 -25.71
N ALA A 403 -18.46 -18.66 -26.69
CA ALA A 403 -18.11 -18.73 -28.13
C ALA A 403 -16.87 -17.90 -28.44
N PHE A 404 -16.80 -16.66 -27.90
CA PHE A 404 -15.64 -15.79 -28.06
C PHE A 404 -14.37 -16.42 -27.46
N ARG A 405 -14.46 -16.95 -26.24
CA ARG A 405 -13.33 -17.63 -25.58
C ARG A 405 -12.86 -18.85 -26.38
N THR A 406 -13.79 -19.66 -26.87
CA THR A 406 -13.50 -20.83 -27.71
C THR A 406 -12.77 -20.42 -28.99
N GLN A 407 -13.25 -19.35 -29.64
CA GLN A 407 -12.63 -18.81 -30.86
C GLN A 407 -11.18 -18.34 -30.60
N VAL A 408 -10.95 -17.60 -29.51
CA VAL A 408 -9.61 -17.13 -29.10
C VAL A 408 -8.68 -18.32 -28.85
N LEU A 409 -9.17 -19.34 -28.12
CA LEU A 409 -8.40 -20.56 -27.87
C LEU A 409 -8.10 -21.32 -29.17
N GLY A 410 -9.07 -21.42 -30.06
CA GLY A 410 -8.90 -22.05 -31.38
C GLY A 410 -7.80 -21.36 -32.20
N VAL A 411 -7.82 -20.03 -32.23
CA VAL A 411 -6.79 -19.24 -32.93
C VAL A 411 -5.41 -19.43 -32.25
N ALA A 412 -5.35 -19.44 -30.93
CA ALA A 412 -4.12 -19.66 -30.20
C ALA A 412 -3.53 -21.07 -30.47
N MET A 413 -4.40 -22.08 -30.52
CA MET A 413 -4.01 -23.46 -30.82
C MET A 413 -3.51 -23.60 -32.28
N SER A 414 -4.21 -22.99 -33.24
CA SER A 414 -3.81 -23.04 -34.66
C SER A 414 -2.45 -22.33 -34.89
N LYS A 415 -2.18 -21.22 -34.21
CA LYS A 415 -0.88 -20.53 -34.25
C LYS A 415 0.24 -21.41 -33.69
N ARG A 416 -0.01 -22.06 -32.54
CA ARG A 416 0.95 -23.01 -31.96
C ARG A 416 1.23 -24.20 -32.89
N ALA A 417 0.20 -24.72 -33.52
CA ALA A 417 0.33 -25.83 -34.49
C ALA A 417 1.11 -25.38 -35.73
N ALA A 418 1.04 -24.11 -36.12
CA ALA A 418 1.80 -23.52 -37.21
C ALA A 418 3.25 -23.16 -36.84
N GLY A 419 3.64 -23.33 -35.57
CA GLY A 419 4.98 -23.00 -35.07
C GLY A 419 5.23 -21.51 -34.86
N GLU A 420 4.19 -20.69 -34.89
CA GLU A 420 4.28 -19.27 -34.54
C GLU A 420 4.27 -19.08 -33.03
N GLU A 421 5.22 -18.32 -32.50
CA GLU A 421 5.19 -17.94 -31.09
C GLU A 421 3.93 -17.14 -30.78
N VAL A 422 3.12 -17.64 -29.86
CA VAL A 422 1.97 -16.91 -29.36
C VAL A 422 2.48 -15.80 -28.43
N GLU A 423 2.63 -14.60 -28.98
CA GLU A 423 2.76 -13.42 -28.13
C GLU A 423 1.52 -13.38 -27.23
N THR A 424 1.73 -13.62 -25.93
CA THR A 424 0.73 -13.35 -24.90
C THR A 424 0.57 -11.84 -24.81
N SER A 425 -0.05 -11.26 -25.83
CA SER A 425 -0.33 -9.83 -25.83
C SER A 425 -1.34 -9.54 -24.73
N ASN A 426 -0.96 -8.71 -23.81
CA ASN A 426 -1.84 -7.99 -22.91
C ASN A 426 -2.94 -7.31 -23.74
N ALA A 427 -4.09 -7.95 -23.86
CA ALA A 427 -5.22 -7.45 -24.62
C ALA A 427 -5.79 -6.14 -24.06
N GLY A 428 -5.36 -5.75 -22.85
CA GLY A 428 -5.80 -4.51 -22.22
C GLY A 428 -5.14 -3.22 -22.72
N LYS A 429 -3.95 -3.32 -23.34
CA LYS A 429 -3.19 -2.11 -23.76
C LYS A 429 -3.43 -1.66 -25.21
N ARG A 430 -4.18 -2.41 -26.00
CA ARG A 430 -4.44 -2.03 -27.42
C ARG A 430 -5.62 -1.08 -27.63
N GLY A 431 -6.49 -0.90 -26.62
CA GLY A 431 -7.63 0.00 -26.74
C GLY A 431 -7.26 1.48 -26.80
N ASP A 432 -6.15 1.84 -26.16
CA ASP A 432 -5.78 3.25 -26.00
C ASP A 432 -4.91 3.79 -27.15
N LYS A 433 -4.11 2.95 -27.77
CA LYS A 433 -3.26 3.39 -28.91
C LYS A 433 -4.02 3.66 -30.23
N ARG A 434 -5.22 3.09 -30.41
CA ARG A 434 -6.04 3.36 -31.60
C ARG A 434 -6.77 4.69 -31.53
N ARG A 435 -7.04 5.23 -30.35
CA ARG A 435 -7.68 6.55 -30.18
C ARG A 435 -6.72 7.69 -30.46
N VAL A 436 -5.45 7.54 -30.17
CA VAL A 436 -4.42 8.58 -30.38
C VAL A 436 -4.00 8.65 -31.86
N GLY A 437 -3.98 7.53 -32.57
CA GLY A 437 -3.64 7.48 -34.00
C GLY A 437 -4.71 8.06 -34.92
N GLY A 438 -5.98 7.95 -34.57
CA GLY A 438 -7.09 8.53 -35.34
C GLY A 438 -7.14 10.04 -35.29
N ALA A 439 -6.90 10.61 -34.11
CA ALA A 439 -6.91 12.07 -33.92
C ALA A 439 -5.73 12.78 -34.61
N ARG A 440 -4.63 12.06 -34.86
CA ARG A 440 -3.46 12.63 -35.54
C ARG A 440 -3.62 12.66 -37.08
N ARG A 441 -4.27 11.64 -37.67
CA ARG A 441 -4.57 11.62 -39.10
C ARG A 441 -5.61 12.67 -39.51
N GLU A 442 -6.65 12.89 -38.72
CA GLU A 442 -7.65 13.94 -38.96
C GLU A 442 -7.08 15.37 -38.85
N ARG A 443 -5.99 15.58 -38.10
CA ARG A 443 -5.31 16.87 -38.01
C ARG A 443 -4.38 17.13 -39.18
N GLU A 444 -3.74 16.09 -39.72
CA GLU A 444 -2.85 16.21 -40.88
C GLU A 444 -3.65 16.46 -42.19
N GLU A 445 -4.82 15.78 -42.33
CA GLU A 445 -5.71 16.03 -43.48
C GLU A 445 -6.36 17.42 -43.47
N LYS A 446 -6.56 18.04 -42.30
CA LYS A 446 -7.11 19.41 -42.21
C LYS A 446 -6.08 20.50 -42.41
N THR A 447 -4.78 20.21 -42.33
CA THR A 447 -3.70 21.15 -42.60
C THR A 447 -3.26 21.12 -44.06
N GLU A 448 -3.55 20.07 -44.82
CA GLU A 448 -3.31 20.00 -46.26
C GLU A 448 -4.45 20.60 -47.12
N ALA A 449 -5.62 20.84 -46.49
CA ALA A 449 -6.80 21.38 -47.19
C ALA A 449 -7.05 22.88 -46.90
N ALA A 450 -6.11 23.58 -46.23
CA ALA A 450 -6.11 25.00 -45.97
C ALA A 450 -4.85 25.65 -46.54
#